data_0b0db886dbe9514e4f8f1a9731f6e5c2
#
_entry.id   0b0db886dbe9514e4f8f1a9731f6e5c2
#
_cell.length_a   1.000
_cell.length_b   1.000
_cell.length_c   1.000
_cell.angle_alpha   90.00
_cell.angle_beta   90.00
_cell.angle_gamma   90.00
#
_symmetry.space_group_name_H-M   'P 1'
#
loop_
_entity.id
_entity.type
_entity.pdbx_description
1 polymer ?
#
loop_
_entity_poly.entity_id
_entity_poly.type
_entity_poly.pdbx_seq_one_letter_code
_entity_poly.pdbx_strand_id
1 'polypeptide(L)'
;MKVRRDFKQNAEITLAAASPNGTHKELYLCEKDFCIGNNRVTDAAGSNSLPVGVAVGRTIQMEIMNNGDDLWTQHDYFGAKVRLYLTFEDVASGTERIELGTFTVVEAETYGNTVTISACDDMYKADKPYTTTATFPCRIDVMLEDACRSCGIQLHSSQFRNCDFEVVEAPSTDLTFRQVIGYIAMLAGGNARIDRQGYLCILEYDFDTMAEENNSQRHELDGWKSLKTDTSDIAITGVQVTTGENVHICGKEGYVIAVENPLANGKEAAVCELLEAVFVDAAFRKFDGEHVADPTIEFMDAVKITDRKGQVCYSIVTDVEFAFFGFTELSNSAESMLRSGKVYQSPMTAVIQESRKLVEQERTFRETAIAQMQKTLEESSGMYLTEEQQSDGSVIRYMHDKPTRPESKNVVKITADAFGFSTDGGNTYPFSFSIDGAAILDRLDVNAIAAKLIAADVITTERISVNGGSLADYFDVSMDAAGSPVVRIGSSGSAIVLRLENDKIAFYDPEQKSEQNPHGSLLAYWTNNSFEIEKLQSFRLGPMSLVVQPNNSISFVGVV
;
A
#
# COMPACT_ATOMS: atom_id res chain seq x y z
N MET A 1 -21.44 -30.68 8.69
CA MET A 1 -20.54 -31.85 8.54
C MET A 1 -19.63 -31.89 9.76
N LYS A 2 -19.55 -32.96 10.54
CA LYS A 2 -18.54 -33.02 11.62
C LYS A 2 -17.21 -33.30 10.97
N VAL A 3 -16.35 -32.29 10.89
CA VAL A 3 -15.01 -32.41 10.33
C VAL A 3 -14.23 -33.41 11.18
N ARG A 4 -13.89 -34.55 10.61
CA ARG A 4 -12.96 -35.52 11.22
C ARG A 4 -11.53 -34.98 11.04
N ARG A 5 -10.74 -35.02 12.12
CA ARG A 5 -9.36 -34.49 12.19
C ARG A 5 -8.29 -35.45 11.65
N ASP A 6 -8.64 -36.48 10.92
CA ASP A 6 -7.71 -37.55 10.52
C ASP A 6 -7.18 -37.33 9.08
N PHE A 7 -6.83 -36.08 8.75
CA PHE A 7 -6.16 -35.78 7.48
C PHE A 7 -4.70 -36.23 7.54
N LYS A 8 -4.26 -36.91 6.47
CA LYS A 8 -2.84 -37.23 6.26
C LYS A 8 -2.27 -36.25 5.22
N GLN A 9 -1.20 -35.58 5.58
CA GLN A 9 -0.48 -34.68 4.70
C GLN A 9 0.37 -35.45 3.71
N ASN A 10 0.33 -35.05 2.42
CA ASN A 10 1.13 -35.63 1.36
C ASN A 10 1.65 -34.54 0.41
N ALA A 11 2.81 -34.76 -0.19
CA ALA A 11 3.33 -33.91 -1.23
C ALA A 11 4.02 -34.74 -2.33
N GLU A 12 3.83 -34.30 -3.56
CA GLU A 12 4.58 -34.76 -4.73
C GLU A 12 5.52 -33.63 -5.14
N ILE A 13 6.83 -33.87 -5.13
CA ILE A 13 7.84 -32.87 -5.50
C ILE A 13 8.52 -33.32 -6.78
N THR A 14 8.39 -32.54 -7.84
CA THR A 14 9.11 -32.74 -9.10
C THR A 14 10.30 -31.80 -9.16
N LEU A 15 11.52 -32.33 -9.07
CA LEU A 15 12.74 -31.54 -9.08
C LEU A 15 12.95 -30.86 -10.42
N ALA A 16 13.42 -29.59 -10.41
CA ALA A 16 13.65 -28.81 -11.61
C ALA A 16 14.83 -29.34 -12.45
N ALA A 17 15.89 -29.85 -11.79
CA ALA A 17 17.03 -30.44 -12.45
C ALA A 17 16.72 -31.86 -12.93
N ALA A 18 16.88 -32.11 -14.24
CA ALA A 18 16.81 -33.46 -14.76
C ALA A 18 17.93 -34.34 -14.17
N SER A 19 17.60 -35.59 -13.84
CA SER A 19 18.60 -36.61 -13.56
C SER A 19 19.60 -36.72 -14.74
N PRO A 20 20.84 -37.21 -14.53
CA PRO A 20 21.80 -37.45 -15.62
C PRO A 20 21.23 -38.25 -16.79
N ASN A 21 20.15 -38.99 -16.58
CA ASN A 21 19.45 -39.79 -17.60
C ASN A 21 18.31 -39.04 -18.30
N GLY A 22 18.12 -37.71 -18.06
CA GLY A 22 17.08 -36.89 -18.69
C GLY A 22 15.68 -37.06 -18.13
N THR A 23 15.47 -37.87 -17.09
CA THR A 23 14.18 -38.01 -16.39
C THR A 23 14.14 -37.07 -15.17
N HIS A 24 13.04 -36.34 -15.01
CA HIS A 24 12.81 -35.58 -13.77
C HIS A 24 12.67 -36.55 -12.61
N LYS A 25 13.30 -36.21 -11.48
CA LYS A 25 13.16 -37.01 -10.26
C LYS A 25 11.91 -36.56 -9.53
N GLU A 26 11.01 -37.48 -9.29
CA GLU A 26 9.82 -37.28 -8.45
C GLU A 26 10.10 -37.82 -7.05
N LEU A 27 9.72 -37.05 -6.06
CA LEU A 27 9.81 -37.40 -4.65
C LEU A 27 8.39 -37.40 -4.07
N TYR A 28 8.08 -38.44 -3.32
CA TYR A 28 6.78 -38.63 -2.68
C TYR A 28 6.96 -38.54 -1.17
N LEU A 29 6.28 -37.58 -0.55
CA LEU A 29 6.26 -37.37 0.88
C LEU A 29 4.91 -37.79 1.44
N CYS A 30 4.92 -38.45 2.57
CA CYS A 30 3.73 -38.81 3.31
C CYS A 30 3.82 -38.25 4.75
N GLU A 31 2.74 -38.34 5.51
CA GLU A 31 2.59 -37.73 6.83
C GLU A 31 3.80 -37.91 7.75
N LYS A 32 4.42 -39.09 7.77
CA LYS A 32 5.58 -39.40 8.62
C LYS A 32 6.86 -38.64 8.26
N ASP A 33 6.93 -38.07 7.05
CA ASP A 33 8.11 -37.35 6.55
C ASP A 33 8.07 -35.87 6.96
N PHE A 34 6.95 -35.38 7.46
CA PHE A 34 6.78 -33.99 7.88
C PHE A 34 7.03 -33.81 9.38
N CYS A 35 7.64 -32.68 9.74
CA CYS A 35 7.76 -32.25 11.13
C CYS A 35 6.41 -31.75 11.64
N ILE A 36 6.13 -32.01 12.93
CA ILE A 36 4.94 -31.49 13.56
C ILE A 36 5.17 -29.99 13.89
N GLY A 37 4.33 -29.12 13.37
CA GLY A 37 4.24 -27.72 13.81
C GLY A 37 4.56 -26.64 12.78
N ASN A 38 5.42 -26.88 11.79
CA ASN A 38 5.88 -25.83 10.87
C ASN A 38 5.36 -25.97 9.42
N ASN A 39 4.25 -26.67 9.25
CA ASN A 39 3.69 -26.88 7.93
C ASN A 39 2.40 -26.10 7.78
N ARG A 40 2.36 -25.18 6.82
CA ARG A 40 1.21 -24.30 6.60
C ARG A 40 1.05 -23.90 5.13
N VAL A 41 -0.18 -23.61 4.79
CA VAL A 41 -0.56 -22.92 3.55
C VAL A 41 -1.13 -21.57 3.94
N THR A 42 -0.59 -20.50 3.38
CA THR A 42 -1.09 -19.14 3.57
C THR A 42 -1.78 -18.66 2.31
N ASP A 43 -3.03 -18.24 2.43
CA ASP A 43 -3.88 -17.69 1.38
C ASP A 43 -4.45 -16.38 1.94
N ALA A 44 -3.69 -15.30 1.85
CA ALA A 44 -3.97 -14.06 2.56
C ALA A 44 -3.70 -12.84 1.68
N ALA A 45 -4.59 -11.84 1.77
CA ALA A 45 -4.41 -10.58 1.09
C ALA A 45 -3.29 -9.71 1.72
N GLY A 46 -2.99 -9.92 3.00
CA GLY A 46 -2.02 -9.14 3.74
C GLY A 46 -2.39 -7.64 3.84
N SER A 47 -3.66 -7.32 3.71
CA SER A 47 -4.19 -5.96 3.75
C SER A 47 -4.58 -5.54 5.17
N ASN A 48 -4.59 -4.22 5.42
CA ASN A 48 -5.14 -3.65 6.67
C ASN A 48 -6.56 -3.10 6.50
N SER A 49 -7.16 -3.27 5.33
CA SER A 49 -8.53 -2.90 4.97
C SER A 49 -9.18 -4.03 4.18
N LEU A 50 -10.48 -3.94 3.91
CA LEU A 50 -11.13 -4.92 3.03
C LEU A 50 -10.39 -4.94 1.68
N PRO A 51 -9.81 -6.08 1.27
CA PRO A 51 -9.00 -6.15 0.06
C PRO A 51 -9.88 -6.00 -1.18
N VAL A 52 -9.58 -5.02 -2.03
CA VAL A 52 -10.22 -4.82 -3.34
C VAL A 52 -9.13 -4.57 -4.36
N GLY A 53 -9.05 -5.44 -5.36
CA GLY A 53 -8.03 -5.33 -6.41
C GLY A 53 -6.66 -5.87 -6.00
N VAL A 54 -6.62 -6.82 -5.08
CA VAL A 54 -5.38 -7.52 -4.71
C VAL A 54 -5.22 -8.76 -5.56
N ALA A 55 -4.02 -8.98 -6.12
CA ALA A 55 -3.64 -10.24 -6.75
C ALA A 55 -2.89 -11.10 -5.73
N VAL A 56 -3.62 -11.99 -5.06
CA VAL A 56 -3.12 -12.81 -3.96
C VAL A 56 -2.24 -13.92 -4.48
N GLY A 57 -1.02 -14.03 -3.96
CA GLY A 57 -0.12 -15.15 -4.16
C GLY A 57 -0.14 -16.05 -2.93
N ARG A 58 -0.49 -17.31 -3.12
CA ARG A 58 -0.49 -18.31 -2.06
C ARG A 58 0.92 -18.81 -1.81
N THR A 59 1.23 -19.05 -0.55
CA THR A 59 2.55 -19.58 -0.15
C THR A 59 2.39 -20.82 0.71
N ILE A 60 3.41 -21.67 0.67
CA ILE A 60 3.52 -22.81 1.57
C ILE A 60 4.86 -22.77 2.29
N GLN A 61 4.84 -23.21 3.51
CA GLN A 61 6.02 -23.56 4.27
C GLN A 61 5.92 -25.02 4.70
N MET A 62 6.94 -25.79 4.42
CA MET A 62 7.02 -27.20 4.77
C MET A 62 8.34 -27.49 5.47
N GLU A 63 8.31 -28.33 6.48
CA GLU A 63 9.49 -28.83 7.16
C GLU A 63 9.47 -30.36 7.12
N ILE A 64 10.47 -30.93 6.48
CA ILE A 64 10.62 -32.38 6.25
C ILE A 64 11.67 -32.91 7.21
N MET A 65 11.37 -34.00 7.93
CA MET A 65 12.29 -34.67 8.83
C MET A 65 13.35 -35.46 8.05
N ASN A 66 14.60 -35.15 8.31
CA ASN A 66 15.72 -35.91 7.78
C ASN A 66 16.08 -37.02 8.76
N ASN A 67 15.40 -38.16 8.67
CA ASN A 67 15.46 -39.28 9.66
C ASN A 67 16.79 -40.05 9.73
N GLY A 68 17.91 -39.34 9.52
CA GLY A 68 19.27 -39.92 9.69
C GLY A 68 19.84 -40.56 8.44
N ASP A 69 19.09 -40.65 7.36
CA ASP A 69 19.54 -41.23 6.09
C ASP A 69 20.04 -40.19 5.09
N ASP A 70 20.04 -38.92 5.45
CA ASP A 70 20.37 -37.77 4.60
C ASP A 70 19.61 -37.77 3.24
N LEU A 71 18.52 -38.51 3.16
CA LEU A 71 17.78 -38.77 1.94
C LEU A 71 17.25 -37.46 1.31
N TRP A 72 16.72 -36.58 2.16
CA TRP A 72 16.09 -35.34 1.70
C TRP A 72 17.09 -34.20 1.50
N THR A 73 18.24 -34.20 2.19
CA THR A 73 19.28 -33.16 2.08
C THR A 73 20.12 -33.26 0.81
N GLN A 74 20.03 -34.38 0.08
CA GLN A 74 20.81 -34.63 -1.13
C GLN A 74 20.25 -33.98 -2.40
N HIS A 75 19.11 -33.28 -2.31
CA HIS A 75 18.41 -32.73 -3.46
C HIS A 75 18.49 -31.22 -3.51
N ASP A 76 18.60 -30.68 -4.72
CA ASP A 76 18.36 -29.27 -5.00
C ASP A 76 16.86 -29.07 -5.26
N TYR A 77 16.20 -28.35 -4.36
CA TYR A 77 14.77 -28.07 -4.44
C TYR A 77 14.45 -26.76 -5.13
N PHE A 78 15.43 -25.91 -5.42
CA PHE A 78 15.15 -24.61 -6.05
C PHE A 78 14.46 -24.79 -7.39
N GLY A 79 13.32 -24.10 -7.58
CA GLY A 79 12.50 -24.21 -8.80
C GLY A 79 11.72 -25.53 -8.94
N ALA A 80 11.80 -26.45 -7.96
CA ALA A 80 11.00 -27.67 -7.96
C ALA A 80 9.50 -27.35 -7.89
N LYS A 81 8.68 -28.21 -8.50
CA LYS A 81 7.22 -28.13 -8.38
C LYS A 81 6.73 -29.01 -7.25
N VAL A 82 5.97 -28.42 -6.34
CA VAL A 82 5.35 -29.10 -5.20
C VAL A 82 3.85 -29.15 -5.40
N ARG A 83 3.31 -30.34 -5.51
CA ARG A 83 1.87 -30.59 -5.48
C ARG A 83 1.49 -31.07 -4.09
N LEU A 84 0.75 -30.26 -3.37
CA LEU A 84 0.39 -30.48 -1.99
C LEU A 84 -1.07 -30.92 -1.87
N TYR A 85 -1.33 -31.99 -1.11
CA TYR A 85 -2.68 -32.50 -0.92
C TYR A 85 -2.85 -33.22 0.42
N LEU A 86 -4.10 -33.30 0.86
CA LEU A 86 -4.49 -34.08 2.03
C LEU A 86 -5.25 -35.33 1.58
N THR A 87 -5.04 -36.41 2.29
CA THR A 87 -5.86 -37.61 2.14
C THR A 87 -6.59 -37.91 3.44
N PHE A 88 -7.81 -38.39 3.36
CA PHE A 88 -8.51 -38.93 4.50
C PHE A 88 -9.24 -40.22 4.10
N GLU A 89 -9.34 -41.14 5.06
CA GLU A 89 -10.03 -42.40 4.87
C GLU A 89 -11.43 -42.28 5.48
N ASP A 90 -12.44 -42.39 4.66
CA ASP A 90 -13.83 -42.54 5.12
C ASP A 90 -14.28 -44.00 4.90
N VAL A 91 -14.85 -44.57 5.96
CA VAL A 91 -15.31 -45.97 5.95
C VAL A 91 -16.42 -46.20 4.90
N ALA A 92 -17.14 -45.15 4.50
CA ALA A 92 -18.27 -45.25 3.55
C ALA A 92 -17.86 -44.91 2.10
N SER A 93 -16.96 -43.99 1.88
CA SER A 93 -16.56 -43.47 0.55
C SER A 93 -15.16 -43.86 0.09
N GLY A 94 -14.38 -44.50 0.96
CA GLY A 94 -12.97 -44.84 0.67
C GLY A 94 -12.03 -43.66 0.95
N THR A 95 -10.88 -43.62 0.26
CA THR A 95 -9.89 -42.54 0.41
C THR A 95 -10.30 -41.34 -0.43
N GLU A 96 -10.50 -40.20 0.19
CA GLU A 96 -10.74 -38.93 -0.46
C GLU A 96 -9.44 -38.11 -0.48
N ARG A 97 -9.23 -37.36 -1.57
CA ARG A 97 -8.06 -36.48 -1.76
C ARG A 97 -8.53 -35.05 -1.91
N ILE A 98 -7.99 -34.16 -1.09
CA ILE A 98 -8.21 -32.72 -1.16
C ILE A 98 -6.92 -32.05 -1.65
N GLU A 99 -6.95 -31.52 -2.85
CA GLU A 99 -5.83 -30.74 -3.41
C GLU A 99 -5.73 -29.41 -2.66
N LEU A 100 -4.50 -29.03 -2.25
CA LEU A 100 -4.21 -27.74 -1.66
C LEU A 100 -3.54 -26.78 -2.65
N GLY A 101 -3.00 -27.31 -3.72
CA GLY A 101 -2.43 -26.53 -4.82
C GLY A 101 -1.10 -27.05 -5.34
N THR A 102 -0.62 -26.36 -6.37
CA THR A 102 0.70 -26.57 -6.95
C THR A 102 1.54 -25.33 -6.75
N PHE A 103 2.75 -25.50 -6.24
CA PHE A 103 3.66 -24.42 -5.85
C PHE A 103 5.03 -24.63 -6.47
N THR A 104 5.78 -23.53 -6.61
CA THR A 104 7.19 -23.56 -7.05
C THR A 104 8.07 -23.19 -5.86
N VAL A 105 9.07 -24.01 -5.60
CA VAL A 105 10.02 -23.76 -4.51
C VAL A 105 10.88 -22.54 -4.84
N VAL A 106 10.88 -21.57 -3.95
CA VAL A 106 11.67 -20.34 -4.07
C VAL A 106 12.85 -20.32 -3.10
N GLU A 107 12.74 -21.07 -2.01
CA GLU A 107 13.79 -21.20 -1.00
C GLU A 107 13.76 -22.59 -0.38
N ALA A 108 14.93 -23.16 -0.16
CA ALA A 108 15.06 -24.40 0.58
C ALA A 108 16.32 -24.37 1.44
N GLU A 109 16.16 -24.67 2.72
CA GLU A 109 17.27 -24.89 3.65
C GLU A 109 17.45 -26.40 3.86
N THR A 110 18.58 -26.93 3.41
CA THR A 110 18.84 -28.37 3.41
C THR A 110 19.96 -28.80 4.37
N TYR A 111 20.49 -27.85 5.16
CA TYR A 111 21.55 -28.13 6.13
C TYR A 111 20.99 -28.34 7.53
N GLY A 112 21.00 -29.57 8.00
CA GLY A 112 20.54 -29.90 9.36
C GLY A 112 19.75 -31.21 9.44
N ASN A 113 19.03 -31.37 10.56
CA ASN A 113 18.17 -32.53 10.79
C ASN A 113 16.82 -32.44 10.08
N THR A 114 16.53 -31.31 9.49
CA THR A 114 15.29 -31.04 8.74
C THR A 114 15.63 -30.34 7.43
N VAL A 115 14.72 -30.45 6.46
CA VAL A 115 14.70 -29.66 5.23
C VAL A 115 13.51 -28.73 5.29
N THR A 116 13.76 -27.43 5.29
CA THR A 116 12.71 -26.41 5.25
C THR A 116 12.53 -25.91 3.83
N ILE A 117 11.31 -25.96 3.31
CA ILE A 117 10.96 -25.54 1.95
C ILE A 117 9.93 -24.43 2.04
N SER A 118 10.23 -23.31 1.38
CA SER A 118 9.28 -22.23 1.09
C SER A 118 8.96 -22.23 -0.40
N ALA A 119 7.65 -22.25 -0.73
CA ALA A 119 7.22 -22.25 -2.12
C ALA A 119 5.99 -21.35 -2.31
N CYS A 120 5.80 -20.85 -3.53
CA CYS A 120 4.69 -19.99 -3.90
C CYS A 120 3.97 -20.50 -5.15
N ASP A 121 2.71 -20.12 -5.31
CA ASP A 121 1.93 -20.45 -6.50
C ASP A 121 2.40 -19.63 -7.72
N ASP A 122 1.79 -19.86 -8.87
CA ASP A 122 2.22 -19.25 -10.13
C ASP A 122 1.98 -17.72 -10.22
N MET A 123 1.37 -17.07 -9.20
CA MET A 123 1.23 -15.62 -9.15
C MET A 123 2.60 -14.91 -9.12
N TYR A 124 3.65 -15.53 -8.57
CA TYR A 124 5.00 -14.95 -8.58
C TYR A 124 5.52 -14.63 -9.99
N LYS A 125 5.04 -15.34 -11.03
CA LYS A 125 5.43 -15.08 -12.42
C LYS A 125 4.94 -13.71 -12.92
N ALA A 126 3.97 -13.12 -12.24
CA ALA A 126 3.44 -11.80 -12.52
C ALA A 126 4.22 -10.68 -11.82
N ASP A 127 5.21 -10.99 -10.98
CA ASP A 127 6.06 -10.02 -10.27
C ASP A 127 7.21 -9.50 -11.18
N LYS A 128 6.90 -9.18 -12.41
CA LYS A 128 7.81 -8.60 -13.40
C LYS A 128 7.18 -7.36 -14.04
N PRO A 129 7.99 -6.43 -14.60
CA PRO A 129 7.48 -5.22 -15.23
C PRO A 129 6.42 -5.51 -16.29
N TYR A 130 5.35 -4.72 -16.29
CA TYR A 130 4.24 -4.87 -17.22
C TYR A 130 4.64 -4.44 -18.63
N THR A 131 4.36 -5.29 -19.59
CA THR A 131 4.48 -5.00 -21.03
C THR A 131 3.27 -5.57 -21.73
N THR A 132 2.76 -4.88 -22.74
CA THR A 132 1.60 -5.35 -23.50
C THR A 132 1.78 -5.09 -24.98
N THR A 133 1.19 -5.97 -25.80
CA THR A 133 1.06 -5.80 -27.24
C THR A 133 -0.35 -5.35 -27.63
N ALA A 134 -1.24 -5.15 -26.67
CA ALA A 134 -2.61 -4.71 -26.90
C ALA A 134 -2.65 -3.26 -27.42
N THR A 135 -3.61 -2.99 -28.31
CA THR A 135 -3.91 -1.63 -28.79
C THR A 135 -5.01 -1.03 -27.93
N PHE A 136 -4.83 0.22 -27.50
CA PHE A 136 -5.80 0.93 -26.69
C PHE A 136 -6.69 1.85 -27.56
N PRO A 137 -7.98 2.05 -27.21
CA PRO A 137 -8.69 1.48 -26.06
C PRO A 137 -8.76 -0.05 -26.09
N CYS A 138 -8.64 -0.70 -24.91
CA CYS A 138 -8.61 -2.13 -24.79
C CYS A 138 -9.54 -2.61 -23.66
N ARG A 139 -10.25 -3.72 -23.89
CA ARG A 139 -11.11 -4.34 -22.88
C ARG A 139 -10.27 -5.07 -21.84
N ILE A 140 -10.73 -5.07 -20.58
CA ILE A 140 -9.98 -5.70 -19.48
C ILE A 140 -9.91 -7.22 -19.56
N ASP A 141 -10.86 -7.92 -20.19
CA ASP A 141 -10.75 -9.34 -20.46
C ASP A 141 -9.58 -9.66 -21.41
N VAL A 142 -9.41 -8.88 -22.47
CA VAL A 142 -8.30 -9.02 -23.43
C VAL A 142 -6.97 -8.68 -22.76
N MET A 143 -6.94 -7.65 -21.90
CA MET A 143 -5.75 -7.29 -21.12
C MET A 143 -5.35 -8.41 -20.16
N LEU A 144 -6.33 -9.05 -19.50
CA LEU A 144 -6.07 -10.17 -18.60
C LEU A 144 -5.52 -11.38 -19.34
N GLU A 145 -6.09 -11.72 -20.50
CA GLU A 145 -5.58 -12.81 -21.36
C GLU A 145 -4.15 -12.54 -21.84
N ASP A 146 -3.84 -11.30 -22.25
CA ASP A 146 -2.50 -10.90 -22.67
C ASP A 146 -1.50 -10.98 -21.51
N ALA A 147 -1.89 -10.51 -20.32
CA ALA A 147 -1.08 -10.60 -19.10
C ALA A 147 -0.80 -12.06 -18.71
N CYS A 148 -1.82 -12.90 -18.70
CA CYS A 148 -1.68 -14.32 -18.40
C CYS A 148 -0.76 -15.03 -19.40
N ARG A 149 -0.92 -14.76 -20.69
CA ARG A 149 -0.05 -15.30 -21.77
C ARG A 149 1.40 -14.86 -21.59
N SER A 150 1.61 -13.57 -21.29
CA SER A 150 2.95 -13.00 -21.10
C SER A 150 3.64 -13.55 -19.85
N CYS A 151 2.89 -13.88 -18.81
CA CYS A 151 3.42 -14.49 -17.60
C CYS A 151 3.51 -16.02 -17.64
N GLY A 152 2.90 -16.67 -18.63
CA GLY A 152 2.80 -18.13 -18.66
C GLY A 152 1.93 -18.67 -17.52
N ILE A 153 0.88 -17.92 -17.14
CA ILE A 153 -0.15 -18.31 -16.19
C ILE A 153 -1.38 -18.76 -16.97
N GLN A 154 -2.01 -19.84 -16.54
CA GLN A 154 -3.25 -20.31 -17.14
C GLN A 154 -4.43 -19.54 -16.57
N LEU A 155 -5.33 -19.04 -17.41
CA LEU A 155 -6.53 -18.33 -17.00
C LEU A 155 -7.70 -19.31 -16.88
N HIS A 156 -8.47 -19.25 -15.80
CA HIS A 156 -9.66 -20.08 -15.60
C HIS A 156 -10.79 -19.65 -16.56
N SER A 157 -11.09 -18.36 -16.58
CA SER A 157 -12.11 -17.75 -17.43
C SER A 157 -11.80 -16.27 -17.63
N SER A 158 -12.04 -15.77 -18.86
CA SER A 158 -12.06 -14.33 -19.14
C SER A 158 -13.45 -13.69 -18.95
N GLN A 159 -14.44 -14.46 -18.51
CA GLN A 159 -15.78 -14.00 -18.21
C GLN A 159 -15.91 -13.74 -16.70
N PHE A 160 -16.04 -12.48 -16.33
CA PHE A 160 -16.22 -11.97 -14.97
C PHE A 160 -17.00 -10.65 -15.03
N ARG A 161 -17.43 -10.15 -13.88
CA ARG A 161 -18.19 -8.88 -13.82
C ARG A 161 -17.41 -7.75 -14.46
N ASN A 162 -18.09 -6.96 -15.30
CA ASN A 162 -17.49 -5.81 -16.03
C ASN A 162 -16.31 -6.19 -16.95
N CYS A 163 -16.18 -7.42 -17.38
CA CYS A 163 -15.07 -7.90 -18.22
C CYS A 163 -14.96 -7.14 -19.58
N ASP A 164 -16.02 -6.49 -20.03
CA ASP A 164 -16.09 -5.65 -21.22
C ASP A 164 -15.69 -4.18 -20.98
N PHE A 165 -15.32 -3.81 -19.76
CA PHE A 165 -14.87 -2.45 -19.47
C PHE A 165 -13.64 -2.10 -20.31
N GLU A 166 -13.68 -0.94 -20.97
CA GLU A 166 -12.61 -0.45 -21.83
C GLU A 166 -11.69 0.51 -21.11
N VAL A 167 -10.41 0.18 -21.06
CA VAL A 167 -9.32 1.05 -20.60
C VAL A 167 -8.88 1.92 -21.77
N VAL A 168 -8.80 3.24 -21.56
CA VAL A 168 -8.55 4.23 -22.61
C VAL A 168 -7.08 4.24 -23.04
N GLU A 169 -6.17 4.16 -22.08
CA GLU A 169 -4.72 4.30 -22.27
C GLU A 169 -3.97 3.10 -21.68
N ALA A 170 -2.80 2.81 -22.24
CA ALA A 170 -1.95 1.75 -21.72
C ALA A 170 -1.48 2.07 -20.29
N PRO A 171 -1.49 1.10 -19.36
CA PRO A 171 -0.90 1.26 -18.05
C PRO A 171 0.60 1.61 -18.13
N SER A 172 1.11 2.30 -17.09
CA SER A 172 2.53 2.60 -17.00
C SER A 172 3.38 1.33 -16.99
N THR A 173 4.54 1.40 -17.63
CA THR A 173 5.55 0.32 -17.61
C THR A 173 6.24 0.16 -16.25
N ASP A 174 6.03 1.10 -15.33
CA ASP A 174 6.53 1.01 -13.95
C ASP A 174 5.71 0.03 -13.09
N LEU A 175 4.53 -0.38 -13.59
CA LEU A 175 3.69 -1.37 -12.93
C LEU A 175 4.18 -2.79 -13.21
N THR A 176 3.87 -3.70 -12.31
CA THR A 176 4.03 -5.14 -12.55
C THR A 176 2.77 -5.75 -13.14
N PHE A 177 2.90 -6.92 -13.79
CA PHE A 177 1.72 -7.68 -14.23
C PHE A 177 0.79 -8.00 -13.07
N ARG A 178 1.33 -8.31 -11.87
CA ARG A 178 0.53 -8.55 -10.66
C ARG A 178 -0.34 -7.35 -10.29
N GLN A 179 0.20 -6.14 -10.33
CA GLN A 179 -0.55 -4.92 -10.07
C GLN A 179 -1.66 -4.71 -11.11
N VAL A 180 -1.35 -4.90 -12.41
CA VAL A 180 -2.35 -4.75 -13.47
C VAL A 180 -3.46 -5.80 -13.33
N ILE A 181 -3.14 -7.06 -13.01
CA ILE A 181 -4.13 -8.12 -12.71
C ILE A 181 -5.00 -7.70 -11.51
N GLY A 182 -4.40 -7.14 -10.45
CA GLY A 182 -5.14 -6.60 -9.32
C GLY A 182 -6.09 -5.47 -9.71
N TYR A 183 -5.63 -4.52 -10.50
CA TYR A 183 -6.48 -3.42 -10.99
C TYR A 183 -7.64 -3.90 -11.87
N ILE A 184 -7.44 -4.93 -12.68
CA ILE A 184 -8.51 -5.57 -13.45
C ILE A 184 -9.52 -6.22 -12.49
N ALA A 185 -9.05 -6.97 -11.49
CA ALA A 185 -9.92 -7.57 -10.48
C ALA A 185 -10.71 -6.53 -9.68
N MET A 186 -10.11 -5.36 -9.41
CA MET A 186 -10.79 -4.23 -8.77
C MET A 186 -11.98 -3.73 -9.60
N LEU A 187 -11.83 -3.63 -10.94
CA LEU A 187 -12.91 -3.24 -11.83
C LEU A 187 -14.07 -4.25 -11.85
N ALA A 188 -13.77 -5.52 -11.55
CA ALA A 188 -14.78 -6.55 -11.33
C ALA A 188 -15.43 -6.49 -9.93
N GLY A 189 -14.99 -5.59 -9.05
CA GLY A 189 -15.43 -5.53 -7.66
C GLY A 189 -14.95 -6.74 -6.86
N GLY A 190 -13.67 -7.12 -7.01
CA GLY A 190 -13.13 -8.29 -6.36
C GLY A 190 -11.61 -8.32 -6.30
N ASN A 191 -11.06 -9.52 -6.26
CA ASN A 191 -9.63 -9.80 -6.15
C ASN A 191 -9.22 -10.90 -7.14
N ALA A 192 -7.94 -11.07 -7.37
CA ALA A 192 -7.39 -12.13 -8.21
C ALA A 192 -6.56 -13.11 -7.38
N ARG A 193 -6.59 -14.40 -7.71
CA ARG A 193 -5.72 -15.42 -7.12
C ARG A 193 -5.51 -16.60 -8.08
N ILE A 194 -4.54 -17.44 -7.75
CA ILE A 194 -4.40 -18.76 -8.37
C ILE A 194 -5.22 -19.78 -7.58
N ASP A 195 -6.10 -20.54 -8.26
CA ASP A 195 -6.88 -21.60 -7.64
C ASP A 195 -6.02 -22.85 -7.32
N ARG A 196 -6.63 -23.87 -6.73
CA ARG A 196 -5.94 -25.10 -6.36
C ARG A 196 -5.49 -25.94 -7.57
N GLN A 197 -6.08 -25.71 -8.73
CA GLN A 197 -5.75 -26.35 -9.99
C GLN A 197 -4.62 -25.62 -10.74
N GLY A 198 -4.25 -24.41 -10.28
CA GLY A 198 -3.19 -23.60 -10.87
C GLY A 198 -3.66 -22.60 -11.92
N TYR A 199 -4.96 -22.30 -11.97
CA TYR A 199 -5.52 -21.30 -12.87
C TYR A 199 -5.72 -19.95 -12.17
N LEU A 200 -5.45 -18.86 -12.89
CA LEU A 200 -5.83 -17.53 -12.42
C LEU A 200 -7.35 -17.35 -12.46
N CYS A 201 -7.92 -16.94 -11.35
CA CYS A 201 -9.33 -16.62 -11.18
C CYS A 201 -9.50 -15.17 -10.73
N ILE A 202 -10.54 -14.50 -11.23
CA ILE A 202 -11.08 -13.28 -10.64
C ILE A 202 -12.18 -13.70 -9.68
N LEU A 203 -12.01 -13.37 -8.40
CA LEU A 203 -12.99 -13.62 -7.33
C LEU A 203 -13.75 -12.34 -7.06
N GLU A 204 -15.06 -12.39 -7.27
CA GLU A 204 -15.95 -11.24 -7.11
C GLU A 204 -16.58 -11.25 -5.72
N TYR A 205 -16.75 -10.09 -5.10
CA TYR A 205 -17.55 -9.98 -3.90
C TYR A 205 -19.03 -10.25 -4.21
N ASP A 206 -19.63 -11.13 -3.43
CA ASP A 206 -21.06 -11.44 -3.43
C ASP A 206 -21.60 -11.34 -2.00
N PHE A 207 -22.01 -10.14 -1.62
CA PHE A 207 -22.59 -9.90 -0.29
C PHE A 207 -24.07 -10.27 -0.24
N ASP A 208 -24.76 -10.30 -1.38
CA ASP A 208 -26.21 -10.54 -1.44
C ASP A 208 -26.54 -11.97 -1.02
N THR A 209 -25.79 -12.94 -1.53
CA THR A 209 -26.02 -14.36 -1.21
C THR A 209 -25.38 -14.80 0.11
N MET A 210 -24.45 -14.02 0.66
CA MET A 210 -23.69 -14.39 1.86
C MET A 210 -24.57 -14.77 3.05
N ALA A 211 -25.66 -14.04 3.28
CA ALA A 211 -26.57 -14.24 4.41
C ALA A 211 -27.78 -15.13 4.09
N GLU A 212 -27.94 -15.58 2.85
CA GLU A 212 -29.08 -16.43 2.46
C GLU A 212 -29.08 -17.77 3.20
N GLU A 213 -30.24 -18.21 3.66
CA GLU A 213 -30.36 -19.47 4.43
C GLU A 213 -29.90 -20.71 3.63
N ASN A 214 -30.12 -20.72 2.33
CA ASN A 214 -29.83 -21.85 1.44
C ASN A 214 -28.51 -21.75 0.67
N ASN A 215 -27.61 -20.88 1.09
CA ASN A 215 -26.29 -20.77 0.44
C ASN A 215 -25.44 -22.02 0.71
N SER A 216 -25.38 -22.92 -0.27
CA SER A 216 -24.63 -24.18 -0.17
C SER A 216 -23.10 -24.00 -0.30
N GLN A 217 -22.65 -22.84 -0.70
CA GLN A 217 -21.21 -22.53 -0.85
C GLN A 217 -20.63 -21.87 0.40
N ARG A 218 -21.48 -21.45 1.35
CA ARG A 218 -21.04 -20.82 2.58
C ARG A 218 -20.57 -21.85 3.60
N HIS A 219 -19.43 -21.60 4.23
CA HIS A 219 -18.92 -22.41 5.33
C HIS A 219 -19.62 -22.06 6.66
N GLU A 220 -19.98 -23.08 7.42
CA GLU A 220 -20.58 -22.96 8.75
C GLU A 220 -19.51 -23.21 9.83
N LEU A 221 -19.11 -22.17 10.55
CA LEU A 221 -17.98 -22.18 11.47
C LEU A 221 -18.46 -22.08 12.92
N ASP A 222 -18.32 -23.16 13.69
CA ASP A 222 -18.71 -23.24 15.11
C ASP A 222 -17.59 -23.78 16.03
N GLY A 223 -16.54 -24.34 15.46
CA GLY A 223 -15.43 -25.03 16.14
C GLY A 223 -14.26 -24.13 16.52
N TRP A 224 -14.51 -23.00 17.20
CA TRP A 224 -13.48 -22.01 17.53
C TRP A 224 -12.66 -22.38 18.77
N LYS A 225 -11.33 -22.33 18.65
CA LYS A 225 -10.38 -22.31 19.78
C LYS A 225 -10.34 -20.89 20.38
N SER A 226 -10.17 -19.89 19.54
CA SER A 226 -10.26 -18.47 19.88
C SER A 226 -11.06 -17.73 18.82
N LEU A 227 -11.88 -16.76 19.23
CA LEU A 227 -12.66 -15.93 18.31
C LEU A 227 -12.82 -14.54 18.89
N LYS A 228 -12.50 -13.55 18.07
CA LYS A 228 -12.71 -12.13 18.32
C LYS A 228 -13.55 -11.58 17.18
N THR A 229 -14.71 -11.01 17.51
CA THR A 229 -15.59 -10.35 16.55
C THR A 229 -15.87 -8.92 16.97
N ASP A 230 -16.13 -8.05 16.03
CA ASP A 230 -16.65 -6.72 16.32
C ASP A 230 -18.09 -6.83 16.88
N THR A 231 -18.52 -5.83 17.63
CA THR A 231 -19.84 -5.82 18.29
C THR A 231 -21.00 -5.58 17.32
N SER A 232 -20.74 -4.98 16.17
CA SER A 232 -21.73 -4.66 15.12
C SER A 232 -21.19 -5.02 13.75
N ASP A 233 -22.10 -5.21 12.81
CA ASP A 233 -21.72 -5.36 11.40
C ASP A 233 -21.19 -4.04 10.85
N ILE A 234 -20.24 -4.16 9.93
CA ILE A 234 -19.77 -3.06 9.10
C ILE A 234 -20.79 -2.93 7.96
N ALA A 235 -21.39 -1.76 7.81
CA ALA A 235 -22.22 -1.41 6.67
C ALA A 235 -21.46 -0.45 5.77
N ILE A 236 -21.18 -0.85 4.54
CA ILE A 236 -20.51 -0.03 3.55
C ILE A 236 -21.49 1.02 3.02
N THR A 237 -21.14 2.29 3.10
CA THR A 237 -22.04 3.41 2.74
C THR A 237 -21.61 4.15 1.49
N GLY A 238 -20.38 3.97 1.03
CA GLY A 238 -19.86 4.64 -0.14
C GLY A 238 -18.59 4.00 -0.70
N VAL A 239 -18.24 4.44 -1.90
CA VAL A 239 -17.01 4.06 -2.60
C VAL A 239 -16.31 5.32 -3.07
N GLN A 240 -15.00 5.35 -2.94
CA GLN A 240 -14.14 6.40 -3.49
C GLN A 240 -13.18 5.77 -4.49
N VAL A 241 -13.14 6.30 -5.70
CA VAL A 241 -12.19 5.92 -6.76
C VAL A 241 -11.22 7.05 -6.99
N THR A 242 -9.94 6.76 -6.90
CA THR A 242 -8.84 7.72 -7.11
C THR A 242 -8.00 7.28 -8.32
N THR A 243 -7.67 8.23 -9.19
CA THR A 243 -6.73 8.05 -10.29
C THR A 243 -5.82 9.27 -10.36
N GLY A 244 -4.58 9.13 -9.91
CA GLY A 244 -3.68 10.28 -9.78
C GLY A 244 -4.28 11.37 -8.87
N GLU A 245 -4.53 12.57 -9.44
CA GLU A 245 -5.15 13.68 -8.71
C GLU A 245 -6.68 13.68 -8.76
N ASN A 246 -7.29 12.84 -9.61
CA ASN A 246 -8.73 12.78 -9.77
C ASN A 246 -9.35 11.87 -8.71
N VAL A 247 -10.37 12.36 -8.03
CA VAL A 247 -11.13 11.63 -7.01
C VAL A 247 -12.61 11.70 -7.34
N HIS A 248 -13.27 10.55 -7.36
CA HIS A 248 -14.71 10.46 -7.48
C HIS A 248 -15.31 9.64 -6.34
N ILE A 249 -16.42 10.09 -5.77
CA ILE A 249 -17.07 9.46 -4.61
C ILE A 249 -18.52 9.19 -4.96
N CYS A 250 -18.98 7.96 -4.73
CA CYS A 250 -20.38 7.53 -4.86
C CYS A 250 -20.90 7.06 -3.49
N GLY A 251 -22.21 7.12 -3.30
CA GLY A 251 -22.86 6.75 -2.04
C GLY A 251 -22.87 7.87 -1.01
N LYS A 252 -22.80 7.50 0.27
CA LYS A 252 -22.91 8.41 1.44
C LYS A 252 -21.66 8.37 2.29
N GLU A 253 -21.46 9.42 3.09
CA GLU A 253 -20.44 9.44 4.13
C GLU A 253 -20.68 8.31 5.15
N GLY A 254 -19.58 7.75 5.68
CA GLY A 254 -19.62 6.68 6.66
C GLY A 254 -18.46 5.70 6.45
N TYR A 255 -18.76 4.43 6.25
CA TYR A 255 -17.75 3.44 5.90
C TYR A 255 -17.55 3.44 4.37
N VAL A 256 -16.51 4.10 3.91
CA VAL A 256 -16.20 4.27 2.48
C VAL A 256 -15.07 3.33 2.09
N ILE A 257 -15.27 2.54 1.04
CA ILE A 257 -14.21 1.77 0.39
C ILE A 257 -13.42 2.69 -0.54
N ALA A 258 -12.20 3.01 -0.17
CA ALA A 258 -11.32 3.83 -1.00
C ALA A 258 -10.40 2.93 -1.84
N VAL A 259 -10.44 3.11 -3.15
CA VAL A 259 -9.62 2.38 -4.11
C VAL A 259 -8.85 3.35 -5.00
N GLU A 260 -7.62 2.96 -5.36
CA GLU A 260 -6.81 3.66 -6.34
C GLU A 260 -6.60 2.75 -7.55
N ASN A 261 -6.99 3.19 -8.74
CA ASN A 261 -6.89 2.37 -9.94
C ASN A 261 -6.52 3.21 -11.18
N PRO A 262 -5.29 3.13 -11.66
CA PRO A 262 -4.86 3.88 -12.83
C PRO A 262 -5.59 3.47 -14.12
N LEU A 263 -6.20 2.28 -14.19
CA LEU A 263 -6.99 1.85 -15.35
C LEU A 263 -8.33 2.61 -15.45
N ALA A 264 -8.76 3.28 -14.38
CA ALA A 264 -9.97 4.09 -14.35
C ALA A 264 -9.78 5.50 -14.92
N ASN A 265 -8.56 5.87 -15.38
CA ASN A 265 -8.25 7.21 -15.84
C ASN A 265 -9.24 7.73 -16.90
N GLY A 266 -9.86 8.87 -16.60
CA GLY A 266 -10.90 9.49 -17.43
C GLY A 266 -12.27 8.81 -17.38
N LYS A 267 -12.45 7.77 -16.55
CA LYS A 267 -13.71 7.02 -16.34
C LYS A 267 -14.01 6.80 -14.86
N GLU A 268 -13.46 7.61 -13.97
CA GLU A 268 -13.55 7.43 -12.50
C GLU A 268 -14.99 7.37 -12.01
N ALA A 269 -15.88 8.21 -12.59
CA ALA A 269 -17.30 8.21 -12.26
C ALA A 269 -17.97 6.88 -12.62
N ALA A 270 -17.71 6.37 -13.83
CA ALA A 270 -18.28 5.09 -14.27
C ALA A 270 -17.77 3.92 -13.41
N VAL A 271 -16.49 3.89 -13.08
CA VAL A 271 -15.92 2.86 -12.18
C VAL A 271 -16.52 2.97 -10.78
N CYS A 272 -16.72 4.20 -10.28
CA CYS A 272 -17.35 4.44 -8.99
C CYS A 272 -18.78 3.87 -8.95
N GLU A 273 -19.59 4.08 -9.98
CA GLU A 273 -20.95 3.53 -10.11
C GLU A 273 -20.93 1.99 -10.18
N LEU A 274 -19.97 1.40 -10.92
CA LEU A 274 -19.82 -0.06 -10.97
C LEU A 274 -19.50 -0.66 -9.61
N LEU A 275 -18.61 -0.02 -8.85
CA LEU A 275 -18.24 -0.48 -7.52
C LEU A 275 -19.29 -0.15 -6.46
N GLU A 276 -20.02 0.96 -6.59
CA GLU A 276 -21.18 1.28 -5.75
C GLU A 276 -22.21 0.16 -5.77
N ALA A 277 -22.52 -0.36 -6.95
CA ALA A 277 -23.48 -1.46 -7.12
C ALA A 277 -23.03 -2.77 -6.43
N VAL A 278 -21.72 -2.94 -6.17
CA VAL A 278 -21.20 -4.14 -5.51
C VAL A 278 -21.11 -3.95 -4.00
N PHE A 279 -20.68 -2.78 -3.54
CA PHE A 279 -20.26 -2.57 -2.16
C PHE A 279 -21.28 -1.82 -1.31
N VAL A 280 -21.99 -0.82 -1.87
CA VAL A 280 -22.90 -0.01 -1.05
C VAL A 280 -24.11 -0.85 -0.59
N ASP A 281 -24.49 -0.63 0.66
CA ASP A 281 -25.49 -1.40 1.42
C ASP A 281 -25.05 -2.83 1.80
N ALA A 282 -23.86 -3.28 1.41
CA ALA A 282 -23.29 -4.54 1.89
C ALA A 282 -22.97 -4.46 3.39
N ALA A 283 -23.25 -5.54 4.11
CA ALA A 283 -22.98 -5.63 5.53
C ALA A 283 -22.32 -6.96 5.89
N PHE A 284 -21.25 -6.90 6.67
CA PHE A 284 -20.52 -8.09 7.15
C PHE A 284 -19.89 -7.81 8.50
N ARG A 285 -19.49 -8.87 9.23
CA ARG A 285 -18.84 -8.77 10.53
C ARG A 285 -17.33 -8.97 10.42
N LYS A 286 -16.55 -8.02 10.93
CA LYS A 286 -15.11 -8.24 11.13
C LYS A 286 -14.89 -9.31 12.19
N PHE A 287 -13.97 -10.24 11.91
CA PHE A 287 -13.57 -11.29 12.83
C PHE A 287 -12.10 -11.65 12.69
N ASP A 288 -11.58 -12.30 13.71
CA ASP A 288 -10.23 -12.87 13.79
C ASP A 288 -10.31 -14.07 14.75
N GLY A 289 -9.82 -15.23 14.35
CA GLY A 289 -9.89 -16.40 15.20
C GLY A 289 -9.18 -17.63 14.69
N GLU A 290 -8.96 -18.56 15.61
CA GLU A 290 -8.41 -19.88 15.36
C GLU A 290 -9.58 -20.91 15.36
N HIS A 291 -9.85 -21.46 14.19
CA HIS A 291 -10.89 -22.48 13.97
C HIS A 291 -10.28 -23.88 13.87
N VAL A 292 -11.05 -24.89 14.14
CA VAL A 292 -10.66 -26.28 13.84
C VAL A 292 -10.25 -26.38 12.39
N ALA A 293 -9.13 -27.05 12.12
CA ALA A 293 -8.57 -27.17 10.78
C ALA A 293 -9.63 -27.64 9.76
N ASP A 294 -9.93 -26.77 8.81
CA ASP A 294 -10.79 -27.05 7.66
C ASP A 294 -10.03 -26.70 6.39
N PRO A 295 -9.56 -27.69 5.65
CA PRO A 295 -8.77 -27.47 4.44
C PRO A 295 -9.61 -26.99 3.25
N THR A 296 -10.92 -26.92 3.37
CA THR A 296 -11.81 -26.49 2.28
C THR A 296 -11.97 -24.99 2.21
N ILE A 297 -11.69 -24.27 3.30
CA ILE A 297 -11.82 -22.81 3.36
C ILE A 297 -10.72 -22.15 2.54
N GLU A 298 -11.10 -21.17 1.75
CA GLU A 298 -10.23 -20.40 0.87
C GLU A 298 -10.44 -18.89 1.04
N PHE A 299 -9.50 -18.12 0.52
CA PHE A 299 -9.62 -16.67 0.41
C PHE A 299 -10.90 -16.27 -0.35
N MET A 300 -11.64 -15.29 0.17
CA MET A 300 -12.95 -14.79 -0.31
C MET A 300 -14.15 -15.72 -0.07
N ASP A 301 -13.98 -16.83 0.64
CA ASP A 301 -15.15 -17.65 1.00
C ASP A 301 -16.08 -16.93 1.98
N ALA A 302 -17.38 -17.06 1.73
CA ALA A 302 -18.41 -16.62 2.65
C ALA A 302 -18.51 -17.56 3.86
N VAL A 303 -18.62 -16.99 5.06
CA VAL A 303 -18.66 -17.75 6.30
C VAL A 303 -19.81 -17.30 7.19
N LYS A 304 -20.48 -18.28 7.81
CA LYS A 304 -21.39 -18.08 8.93
C LYS A 304 -20.67 -18.47 10.21
N ILE A 305 -20.46 -17.52 11.06
CA ILE A 305 -19.73 -17.67 12.31
C ILE A 305 -20.73 -17.81 13.44
N THR A 306 -20.59 -18.90 14.21
CA THR A 306 -21.38 -19.12 15.43
C THR A 306 -20.44 -19.09 16.63
N ASP A 307 -20.66 -18.18 17.56
CA ASP A 307 -19.86 -18.08 18.78
C ASP A 307 -20.32 -19.13 19.84
N ARG A 308 -19.58 -19.22 20.95
CA ARG A 308 -19.91 -20.15 22.04
C ARG A 308 -21.21 -19.84 22.77
N LYS A 309 -21.80 -18.64 22.56
CA LYS A 309 -23.08 -18.22 23.12
C LYS A 309 -24.23 -18.46 22.15
N GLY A 310 -23.95 -18.99 20.95
CA GLY A 310 -24.92 -19.21 19.90
C GLY A 310 -25.25 -17.92 19.10
N GLN A 311 -24.48 -16.85 19.24
CA GLN A 311 -24.65 -15.68 18.40
C GLN A 311 -24.08 -15.96 17.01
N VAL A 312 -24.86 -15.57 16.01
CA VAL A 312 -24.54 -15.79 14.58
C VAL A 312 -24.21 -14.47 13.93
N CYS A 313 -23.14 -14.46 13.12
CA CYS A 313 -22.85 -13.37 12.20
C CYS A 313 -22.30 -13.93 10.88
N TYR A 314 -22.27 -13.08 9.86
CA TYR A 314 -21.81 -13.41 8.52
C TYR A 314 -20.59 -12.60 8.16
N SER A 315 -19.67 -13.20 7.43
CA SER A 315 -18.44 -12.52 6.97
C SER A 315 -17.89 -13.17 5.71
N ILE A 316 -16.84 -12.56 5.17
CA ILE A 316 -16.01 -13.08 4.10
C ILE A 316 -14.60 -13.25 4.66
N VAL A 317 -13.96 -14.36 4.36
CA VAL A 317 -12.58 -14.64 4.78
C VAL A 317 -11.62 -13.90 3.85
N THR A 318 -10.74 -13.06 4.40
CA THR A 318 -9.72 -12.35 3.62
C THR A 318 -8.31 -12.86 3.87
N ASP A 319 -8.13 -13.63 4.94
CA ASP A 319 -6.84 -14.20 5.29
C ASP A 319 -7.05 -15.59 5.90
N VAL A 320 -6.37 -16.58 5.31
CA VAL A 320 -6.38 -17.98 5.73
C VAL A 320 -4.95 -18.43 5.95
N GLU A 321 -4.64 -18.91 7.13
CA GLU A 321 -3.43 -19.69 7.40
C GLU A 321 -3.83 -21.09 7.86
N PHE A 322 -3.74 -22.05 6.97
CA PHE A 322 -4.06 -23.45 7.25
C PHE A 322 -2.82 -24.18 7.77
N ALA A 323 -2.82 -24.56 9.04
CA ALA A 323 -1.77 -25.38 9.64
C ALA A 323 -2.17 -26.87 9.63
N PHE A 324 -1.28 -27.73 9.12
CA PHE A 324 -1.58 -29.15 8.93
C PHE A 324 -1.85 -29.91 10.22
N PHE A 325 -1.14 -29.58 11.29
CA PHE A 325 -1.26 -30.25 12.58
C PHE A 325 -1.83 -29.32 13.67
N GLY A 326 -2.57 -28.31 13.28
CA GLY A 326 -3.01 -27.25 14.18
C GLY A 326 -4.43 -26.79 13.96
N PHE A 327 -4.63 -25.51 14.16
CA PHE A 327 -5.84 -24.78 13.86
C PHE A 327 -5.65 -23.99 12.58
N THR A 328 -6.75 -23.67 11.91
CA THR A 328 -6.74 -22.72 10.81
C THR A 328 -6.97 -21.32 11.39
N GLU A 329 -6.06 -20.42 11.14
CA GLU A 329 -6.24 -19.00 11.44
C GLU A 329 -7.06 -18.38 10.31
N LEU A 330 -8.15 -17.73 10.67
CA LEU A 330 -9.10 -17.12 9.75
C LEU A 330 -9.39 -15.69 10.19
N SER A 331 -9.34 -14.76 9.27
CA SER A 331 -9.71 -13.38 9.58
C SER A 331 -10.39 -12.66 8.42
N ASN A 332 -11.04 -11.55 8.77
CA ASN A 332 -11.45 -10.51 7.84
C ASN A 332 -10.65 -9.24 8.19
N SER A 333 -9.82 -8.80 7.28
CA SER A 333 -8.89 -7.67 7.46
C SER A 333 -9.53 -6.29 7.35
N ALA A 334 -10.85 -6.19 7.12
CA ALA A 334 -11.54 -4.92 7.06
C ALA A 334 -11.26 -4.04 8.29
N GLU A 335 -11.23 -2.74 8.13
CA GLU A 335 -11.14 -1.82 9.25
C GLU A 335 -12.40 -1.88 10.12
N SER A 336 -12.28 -1.70 11.43
CA SER A 336 -13.47 -1.65 12.27
C SER A 336 -14.22 -0.32 12.07
N MET A 337 -15.56 -0.32 12.23
CA MET A 337 -16.40 0.89 12.09
C MET A 337 -15.96 2.07 12.97
N LEU A 338 -15.31 1.81 14.10
CA LEU A 338 -14.76 2.86 14.97
C LEU A 338 -13.55 3.57 14.38
N ARG A 339 -12.89 2.97 13.38
CA ARG A 339 -11.75 3.54 12.66
C ARG A 339 -12.13 4.13 11.32
N SER A 340 -13.16 3.59 10.67
CA SER A 340 -13.67 4.08 9.40
C SER A 340 -14.56 5.31 9.63
N GLY A 341 -14.26 6.43 8.99
CA GLY A 341 -15.07 7.65 9.05
C GLY A 341 -14.85 8.55 10.26
N LYS A 342 -14.08 8.14 11.27
CA LYS A 342 -13.47 9.06 12.25
C LYS A 342 -11.97 8.83 12.19
N VAL A 343 -11.24 9.86 11.76
CA VAL A 343 -9.78 9.94 11.82
C VAL A 343 -9.34 9.79 13.29
N TYR A 344 -9.41 8.57 13.81
CA TYR A 344 -8.70 8.16 15.00
C TYR A 344 -7.54 7.24 14.61
N GLN A 345 -6.80 7.68 13.60
CA GLN A 345 -5.40 7.30 13.57
C GLN A 345 -4.73 8.15 14.65
N SER A 346 -4.01 7.51 15.57
CA SER A 346 -3.09 8.28 16.38
C SER A 346 -2.29 9.15 15.39
N PRO A 347 -2.12 10.44 15.63
CA PRO A 347 -1.36 11.31 14.71
C PRO A 347 -0.01 10.72 14.31
N MET A 348 0.55 9.90 15.18
CA MET A 348 1.83 9.20 14.98
C MET A 348 1.74 8.04 13.98
N THR A 349 0.63 7.30 13.92
CA THR A 349 0.46 6.19 12.94
C THR A 349 0.15 6.71 11.55
N ALA A 350 -0.63 7.80 11.43
CA ALA A 350 -0.87 8.49 10.17
C ALA A 350 0.44 9.06 9.59
N VAL A 351 1.25 9.74 10.40
CA VAL A 351 2.56 10.28 10.02
C VAL A 351 3.52 9.17 9.62
N ILE A 352 3.52 8.02 10.30
CA ILE A 352 4.39 6.88 9.95
C ILE A 352 3.96 6.23 8.63
N GLN A 353 2.65 6.08 8.38
CA GLN A 353 2.15 5.52 7.10
C GLN A 353 2.38 6.48 5.94
N GLU A 354 2.13 7.77 6.16
CA GLU A 354 2.38 8.80 5.15
C GLU A 354 3.89 8.97 4.89
N SER A 355 4.72 8.90 5.92
CA SER A 355 6.18 8.89 5.78
C SER A 355 6.68 7.65 5.03
N ARG A 356 6.10 6.47 5.25
CA ARG A 356 6.45 5.26 4.48
C ARG A 356 6.02 5.37 3.01
N LYS A 357 4.81 5.88 2.75
CA LYS A 357 4.32 6.12 1.40
C LYS A 357 5.19 7.14 0.66
N LEU A 358 5.58 8.23 1.33
CA LEU A 358 6.50 9.24 0.79
C LEU A 358 7.90 8.67 0.52
N VAL A 359 8.45 7.87 1.43
CA VAL A 359 9.78 7.23 1.24
C VAL A 359 9.76 6.24 0.08
N GLU A 360 8.67 5.49 -0.10
CA GLU A 360 8.51 4.59 -1.26
C GLU A 360 8.35 5.36 -2.57
N GLN A 361 7.57 6.44 -2.58
CA GLN A 361 7.45 7.34 -3.73
C GLN A 361 8.80 8.00 -4.07
N GLU A 362 9.54 8.53 -3.09
CA GLU A 362 10.87 9.09 -3.29
C GLU A 362 11.86 8.07 -3.86
N ARG A 363 11.80 6.84 -3.39
CA ARG A 363 12.66 5.76 -3.91
C ARG A 363 12.35 5.48 -5.38
N THR A 364 11.09 5.38 -5.75
CA THR A 364 10.64 5.13 -7.13
C THR A 364 11.03 6.30 -8.05
N PHE A 365 10.81 7.55 -7.61
CA PHE A 365 11.21 8.74 -8.37
C PHE A 365 12.72 8.81 -8.56
N ARG A 366 13.50 8.49 -7.54
CA ARG A 366 14.96 8.48 -7.62
C ARG A 366 15.47 7.42 -8.59
N GLU A 367 14.91 6.21 -8.56
CA GLU A 367 15.26 5.13 -9.48
C GLU A 367 14.89 5.49 -10.93
N THR A 368 13.73 6.11 -11.14
CA THR A 368 13.29 6.61 -12.45
C THR A 368 14.18 7.73 -12.97
N ALA A 369 14.55 8.69 -12.11
CA ALA A 369 15.46 9.78 -12.48
C ALA A 369 16.86 9.27 -12.84
N ILE A 370 17.37 8.28 -12.10
CA ILE A 370 18.65 7.62 -12.40
C ILE A 370 18.57 6.89 -13.76
N ALA A 371 17.49 6.15 -14.01
CA ALA A 371 17.30 5.44 -15.28
C ALA A 371 17.18 6.40 -16.47
N GLN A 372 16.45 7.51 -16.31
CA GLN A 372 16.39 8.55 -17.34
C GLN A 372 17.74 9.21 -17.60
N MET A 373 18.51 9.50 -16.55
CA MET A 373 19.86 10.06 -16.69
C MET A 373 20.79 9.08 -17.39
N GLN A 374 20.76 7.80 -17.03
CA GLN A 374 21.53 6.75 -17.70
C GLN A 374 21.17 6.66 -19.18
N LYS A 375 19.89 6.62 -19.50
CA LYS A 375 19.39 6.58 -20.88
C LYS A 375 19.87 7.82 -21.67
N THR A 376 19.79 9.02 -21.07
CA THR A 376 20.29 10.24 -21.71
C THR A 376 21.78 10.19 -21.97
N LEU A 377 22.58 9.62 -21.05
CA LEU A 377 24.02 9.45 -21.22
C LEU A 377 24.37 8.41 -22.29
N GLU A 378 23.61 7.33 -22.39
CA GLU A 378 23.81 6.26 -23.38
C GLU A 378 23.39 6.67 -24.80
N GLU A 379 22.31 7.47 -24.91
CA GLU A 379 21.77 7.94 -26.20
C GLU A 379 22.39 9.25 -26.70
N SER A 380 23.20 9.94 -25.88
CA SER A 380 23.81 11.21 -26.25
C SER A 380 24.99 11.05 -27.21
N SER A 381 25.06 11.93 -28.20
CA SER A 381 26.22 12.04 -29.09
C SER A 381 27.45 12.54 -28.33
N GLY A 382 28.63 12.10 -28.73
CA GLY A 382 29.90 12.62 -28.17
C GLY A 382 30.04 14.11 -28.39
N MET A 383 30.90 14.76 -27.59
CA MET A 383 31.17 16.18 -27.67
C MET A 383 32.52 16.44 -28.39
N TYR A 384 32.59 17.58 -29.07
CA TYR A 384 33.85 18.10 -29.64
C TYR A 384 34.63 18.85 -28.57
N LEU A 385 35.96 18.75 -28.60
CA LEU A 385 36.87 19.42 -27.65
C LEU A 385 37.58 20.58 -28.35
N THR A 386 37.55 21.74 -27.72
CA THR A 386 38.40 22.92 -28.09
C THR A 386 39.21 23.34 -26.87
N GLU A 387 40.48 23.54 -27.05
CA GLU A 387 41.40 24.06 -26.04
C GLU A 387 41.81 25.48 -26.38
N GLU A 388 41.69 26.41 -25.44
CA GLU A 388 42.07 27.81 -25.57
C GLU A 388 43.23 28.10 -24.61
N GLN A 389 44.41 28.34 -25.17
CA GLN A 389 45.60 28.66 -24.39
C GLN A 389 45.58 30.12 -23.98
N GLN A 390 45.75 30.37 -22.69
CA GLN A 390 45.80 31.71 -22.13
C GLN A 390 47.23 32.28 -22.18
N SER A 391 47.35 33.59 -22.00
CA SER A 391 48.65 34.30 -22.05
C SER A 391 49.64 33.87 -20.95
N ASP A 392 49.13 33.28 -19.86
CA ASP A 392 49.92 32.74 -18.75
C ASP A 392 50.36 31.29 -18.96
N GLY A 393 49.97 30.68 -20.10
CA GLY A 393 50.26 29.29 -20.44
C GLY A 393 49.22 28.29 -19.94
N SER A 394 48.19 28.72 -19.17
CA SER A 394 47.06 27.87 -18.76
C SER A 394 46.15 27.57 -19.94
N VAL A 395 45.36 26.50 -19.81
CA VAL A 395 44.44 26.04 -20.86
C VAL A 395 43.03 25.96 -20.32
N ILE A 396 42.12 26.64 -21.02
CA ILE A 396 40.66 26.48 -20.79
C ILE A 396 40.13 25.42 -21.76
N ARG A 397 39.38 24.45 -21.27
CA ARG A 397 38.76 23.42 -22.09
C ARG A 397 37.30 23.70 -22.30
N TYR A 398 36.86 23.54 -23.55
CA TYR A 398 35.46 23.62 -23.95
C TYR A 398 35.04 22.32 -24.61
N MET A 399 33.99 21.70 -24.10
CA MET A 399 33.32 20.59 -24.77
C MET A 399 32.00 21.11 -25.33
N HIS A 400 31.71 20.82 -26.61
CA HIS A 400 30.55 21.42 -27.29
C HIS A 400 29.93 20.47 -28.31
N ASP A 401 28.65 20.72 -28.63
CA ASP A 401 27.79 19.79 -29.38
C ASP A 401 27.91 19.87 -30.90
N LYS A 402 28.69 20.82 -31.45
CA LYS A 402 28.94 21.00 -32.91
C LYS A 402 30.42 20.96 -33.21
N PRO A 403 30.84 20.72 -34.47
CA PRO A 403 32.24 20.71 -34.85
C PRO A 403 33.02 21.98 -34.51
N THR A 404 32.34 23.12 -34.46
CA THR A 404 32.94 24.39 -34.08
C THR A 404 32.23 25.02 -32.89
N ARG A 405 32.98 25.67 -31.99
CA ARG A 405 32.42 26.32 -30.80
C ARG A 405 31.40 27.42 -31.11
N PRO A 406 31.60 28.31 -32.11
CA PRO A 406 30.64 29.36 -32.45
C PRO A 406 29.28 28.84 -32.94
N GLU A 407 29.25 27.64 -33.50
CA GLU A 407 28.01 27.00 -33.98
C GLU A 407 27.30 26.18 -32.89
N SER A 408 27.95 25.99 -31.75
CA SER A 408 27.50 25.14 -30.67
C SER A 408 26.50 25.89 -29.76
N LYS A 409 25.46 25.20 -29.36
CA LYS A 409 24.47 25.69 -28.40
C LYS A 409 24.82 25.20 -26.99
N ASN A 410 25.14 23.91 -26.87
CA ASN A 410 25.48 23.29 -25.59
C ASN A 410 27.03 23.33 -25.44
N VAL A 411 27.50 23.99 -24.40
CA VAL A 411 28.94 24.18 -24.13
C VAL A 411 29.24 23.90 -22.67
N VAL A 412 30.19 23.01 -22.43
CA VAL A 412 30.78 22.81 -21.10
C VAL A 412 32.13 23.54 -21.07
N LYS A 413 32.32 24.41 -20.10
CA LYS A 413 33.58 25.12 -19.87
C LYS A 413 34.24 24.56 -18.62
N ILE A 414 35.53 24.21 -18.74
CA ILE A 414 36.34 23.70 -17.63
C ILE A 414 37.56 24.62 -17.48
N THR A 415 37.70 25.14 -16.28
CA THR A 415 38.85 25.96 -15.86
C THR A 415 39.54 25.33 -14.65
N ALA A 416 40.60 25.96 -14.14
CA ALA A 416 41.26 25.50 -12.92
C ALA A 416 40.37 25.57 -11.68
N ASP A 417 39.48 26.57 -11.63
CA ASP A 417 38.71 26.89 -10.43
C ASP A 417 37.24 26.44 -10.50
N ALA A 418 36.70 26.15 -11.70
CA ALA A 418 35.31 25.81 -11.89
C ALA A 418 35.05 25.06 -13.20
N PHE A 419 33.91 24.35 -13.25
CA PHE A 419 33.31 23.90 -14.50
C PHE A 419 31.83 24.28 -14.56
N GLY A 420 31.36 24.59 -15.76
CA GLY A 420 29.99 25.04 -15.95
C GLY A 420 29.41 24.57 -17.27
N PHE A 421 28.09 24.46 -17.29
CA PHE A 421 27.28 24.06 -18.45
C PHE A 421 26.51 25.26 -18.97
N SER A 422 26.55 25.45 -20.28
CA SER A 422 25.82 26.49 -21.01
C SER A 422 24.90 25.85 -22.05
N THR A 423 23.75 26.44 -22.26
CA THR A 423 22.80 26.06 -23.31
C THR A 423 22.55 27.19 -24.32
N ASP A 424 23.37 28.27 -24.24
CA ASP A 424 23.27 29.49 -25.05
C ASP A 424 24.56 29.83 -25.81
N GLY A 425 25.37 28.81 -26.10
CA GLY A 425 26.62 28.97 -26.82
C GLY A 425 27.79 29.44 -25.95
N GLY A 426 27.71 29.38 -24.65
CA GLY A 426 28.74 29.79 -23.71
C GLY A 426 28.64 31.25 -23.27
N ASN A 427 27.48 31.90 -23.49
CA ASN A 427 27.25 33.28 -23.03
C ASN A 427 26.95 33.32 -21.53
N THR A 428 26.14 32.34 -21.03
CA THR A 428 25.84 32.18 -19.60
C THR A 428 26.06 30.74 -19.16
N TYR A 429 26.35 30.56 -17.88
CA TYR A 429 26.57 29.24 -17.25
C TYR A 429 25.66 29.10 -16.02
N PRO A 430 24.35 28.87 -16.22
CA PRO A 430 23.35 28.78 -15.14
C PRO A 430 23.56 27.56 -14.26
N PHE A 431 24.39 26.64 -14.66
CA PHE A 431 24.76 25.46 -13.91
C PHE A 431 26.28 25.36 -13.84
N SER A 432 26.86 25.53 -12.65
CA SER A 432 28.31 25.50 -12.46
C SER A 432 28.71 25.03 -11.08
N PHE A 433 29.88 24.42 -10.99
CA PHE A 433 30.54 24.02 -9.76
C PHE A 433 31.92 24.69 -9.67
N SER A 434 32.25 25.15 -8.47
CA SER A 434 33.57 25.70 -8.18
C SER A 434 34.43 24.78 -7.30
N ILE A 435 35.74 24.97 -7.30
CA ILE A 435 36.69 24.13 -6.56
C ILE A 435 36.53 24.29 -5.04
N ASP A 436 35.98 25.39 -4.56
CA ASP A 436 35.67 25.65 -3.15
C ASP A 436 34.39 24.94 -2.67
N GLY A 437 33.74 24.17 -3.55
CA GLY A 437 32.55 23.40 -3.24
C GLY A 437 31.25 24.17 -3.41
N ALA A 438 31.26 25.40 -3.95
CA ALA A 438 30.03 26.10 -4.28
C ALA A 438 29.43 25.56 -5.59
N ALA A 439 28.11 25.44 -5.62
CA ALA A 439 27.32 25.12 -6.80
C ALA A 439 26.38 26.28 -7.11
N ILE A 440 26.36 26.75 -8.35
CA ILE A 440 25.39 27.72 -8.85
C ILE A 440 24.45 26.96 -9.77
N LEU A 441 23.18 26.93 -9.40
CA LEU A 441 22.13 26.30 -10.15
C LEU A 441 21.04 27.35 -10.37
N ASP A 442 20.66 27.57 -11.61
CA ASP A 442 19.54 28.45 -11.94
C ASP A 442 18.22 27.80 -11.45
N ARG A 443 18.16 26.49 -11.54
CA ARG A 443 17.05 25.68 -11.03
C ARG A 443 17.58 24.36 -10.50
N LEU A 444 17.28 24.06 -9.24
CA LEU A 444 17.49 22.75 -8.65
C LEU A 444 16.13 22.05 -8.59
N ASP A 445 15.88 21.18 -9.56
CA ASP A 445 14.71 20.33 -9.60
C ASP A 445 15.09 18.98 -8.96
N VAL A 446 14.85 18.87 -7.68
CA VAL A 446 15.18 17.67 -6.90
C VAL A 446 13.94 17.24 -6.13
N ASN A 447 13.62 15.98 -6.21
CA ASN A 447 12.52 15.40 -5.44
C ASN A 447 12.87 15.22 -3.95
N ALA A 448 14.15 15.26 -3.61
CA ALA A 448 14.63 15.27 -2.22
C ALA A 448 15.99 15.93 -2.10
N ILE A 449 16.15 16.78 -1.10
CA ILE A 449 17.44 17.29 -0.64
C ILE A 449 17.73 16.62 0.69
N ALA A 450 18.59 15.60 0.70
CA ALA A 450 19.14 15.04 1.92
C ALA A 450 20.29 15.93 2.41
N ALA A 451 19.98 17.01 3.08
CA ALA A 451 20.98 17.90 3.68
C ALA A 451 21.04 17.69 5.19
N LYS A 452 22.24 17.55 5.73
CA LYS A 452 22.47 17.48 7.18
C LYS A 452 22.18 18.84 7.85
N LEU A 453 22.29 19.92 7.10
CA LEU A 453 21.98 21.29 7.48
C LEU A 453 21.70 22.09 6.21
N ILE A 454 20.55 22.73 6.13
CA ILE A 454 20.28 23.77 5.14
C ILE A 454 20.45 25.09 5.85
N ALA A 455 21.61 25.73 5.68
CA ALA A 455 21.81 27.10 6.10
C ALA A 455 21.38 28.03 4.95
N ALA A 456 20.22 28.63 5.06
CA ALA A 456 19.70 29.56 4.08
C ALA A 456 19.40 30.90 4.77
N ASP A 457 19.98 31.97 4.26
CA ASP A 457 19.57 33.33 4.65
C ASP A 457 18.14 33.65 4.17
N VAL A 458 17.62 32.89 3.24
CA VAL A 458 16.28 33.11 2.66
C VAL A 458 15.63 31.78 2.24
N ILE A 459 15.07 31.04 3.18
CA ILE A 459 13.94 30.17 2.87
C ILE A 459 12.69 30.96 3.23
N THR A 460 12.03 31.57 2.24
CA THR A 460 10.76 32.25 2.50
C THR A 460 9.68 31.21 2.69
N THR A 461 8.89 31.31 3.76
CA THR A 461 7.74 30.44 4.07
C THR A 461 6.67 30.43 2.97
N GLU A 462 6.65 31.45 2.11
CA GLU A 462 5.79 31.54 0.93
C GLU A 462 6.09 30.45 -0.12
N ARG A 463 7.29 29.85 -0.11
CA ARG A 463 7.73 28.81 -1.03
C ARG A 463 7.72 27.40 -0.43
N ILE A 464 7.38 27.28 0.85
CA ILE A 464 7.19 25.99 1.50
C ILE A 464 5.70 25.65 1.39
N SER A 465 5.35 24.73 0.51
CA SER A 465 3.98 24.25 0.35
C SER A 465 3.71 23.09 1.31
N VAL A 466 2.61 23.16 2.03
CA VAL A 466 2.12 22.07 2.90
C VAL A 466 0.66 21.81 2.51
N ASN A 467 0.38 20.62 1.96
CA ASN A 467 -0.97 20.22 1.55
C ASN A 467 -1.72 21.27 0.69
N GLY A 468 -1.03 21.86 -0.31
CA GLY A 468 -1.62 22.81 -1.25
C GLY A 468 -1.74 24.26 -0.75
N GLY A 469 -1.31 24.55 0.46
CA GLY A 469 -1.14 25.92 0.99
C GLY A 469 0.32 26.24 1.28
N SER A 470 0.63 27.52 1.45
CA SER A 470 1.96 27.95 1.91
C SER A 470 2.10 27.70 3.41
N LEU A 471 3.31 27.36 3.90
CA LEU A 471 3.55 27.24 5.34
C LEU A 471 3.24 28.55 6.08
N ALA A 472 3.44 29.71 5.44
CA ALA A 472 3.10 31.03 5.98
C ALA A 472 1.59 31.21 6.24
N ASP A 473 0.74 30.48 5.55
CA ASP A 473 -0.71 30.52 5.77
C ASP A 473 -1.11 29.86 7.09
N TYR A 474 -0.29 28.95 7.59
CA TYR A 474 -0.60 28.15 8.78
C TYR A 474 0.33 28.40 9.96
N PHE A 475 1.57 28.82 9.70
CA PHE A 475 2.60 28.98 10.71
C PHE A 475 3.46 30.21 10.38
N ASP A 476 3.42 31.20 11.27
CA ASP A 476 4.17 32.46 11.14
C ASP A 476 4.99 32.72 12.38
N VAL A 477 6.25 33.11 12.18
CA VAL A 477 7.15 33.57 13.25
C VAL A 477 7.52 35.01 12.98
N SER A 478 7.12 35.89 13.88
CA SER A 478 7.34 37.31 13.76
C SER A 478 7.90 37.91 15.08
N MET A 479 8.30 39.16 15.05
CA MET A 479 8.65 39.91 16.25
C MET A 479 7.49 40.84 16.65
N ASP A 480 7.21 40.97 17.93
CA ASP A 480 6.28 41.98 18.43
C ASP A 480 6.93 43.39 18.44
N ALA A 481 6.15 44.37 18.82
CA ALA A 481 6.64 45.76 18.91
C ALA A 481 7.77 45.96 19.96
N ALA A 482 7.93 45.02 20.89
CA ALA A 482 8.98 45.02 21.90
C ALA A 482 10.23 44.22 21.45
N GLY A 483 10.20 43.62 20.26
CA GLY A 483 11.30 42.79 19.74
C GLY A 483 11.31 41.36 20.28
N SER A 484 10.21 40.86 20.85
CA SER A 484 10.10 39.50 21.33
C SER A 484 9.53 38.57 20.24
N PRO A 485 10.01 37.32 20.13
CA PRO A 485 9.53 36.38 19.12
C PRO A 485 8.11 35.94 19.45
N VAL A 486 7.25 35.92 18.43
CA VAL A 486 5.86 35.45 18.49
C VAL A 486 5.64 34.40 17.42
N VAL A 487 5.11 33.25 17.81
CA VAL A 487 4.73 32.20 16.88
C VAL A 487 3.21 32.19 16.73
N ARG A 488 2.71 32.30 15.53
CA ARG A 488 1.29 32.24 15.20
C ARG A 488 0.98 30.93 14.50
N ILE A 489 -0.08 30.22 14.91
CA ILE A 489 -0.60 29.02 14.30
C ILE A 489 -2.07 29.23 13.97
N GLY A 490 -2.43 29.11 12.68
CA GLY A 490 -3.79 29.27 12.17
C GLY A 490 -3.82 30.12 10.90
N SER A 491 -4.76 29.82 10.00
CA SER A 491 -4.94 30.57 8.76
C SER A 491 -5.67 31.88 8.97
N SER A 492 -5.64 32.75 7.98
CA SER A 492 -6.37 34.06 8.00
C SER A 492 -7.88 33.86 8.06
N GLY A 493 -8.42 32.71 7.68
CA GLY A 493 -9.84 32.36 7.78
C GLY A 493 -10.21 31.52 9.01
N SER A 494 -9.25 31.27 9.92
CA SER A 494 -9.53 30.52 11.15
C SER A 494 -10.34 31.38 12.16
N ALA A 495 -11.41 30.80 12.73
CA ALA A 495 -12.19 31.44 13.76
C ALA A 495 -11.39 31.72 15.06
N ILE A 496 -10.33 30.96 15.30
CA ILE A 496 -9.43 31.09 16.44
C ILE A 496 -7.99 30.96 15.95
N VAL A 497 -7.11 31.83 16.41
CA VAL A 497 -5.66 31.79 16.14
C VAL A 497 -4.91 31.58 17.44
N LEU A 498 -4.05 30.58 17.50
CA LEU A 498 -3.11 30.36 18.58
C LEU A 498 -1.86 31.23 18.37
N ARG A 499 -1.43 31.91 19.43
CA ARG A 499 -0.19 32.68 19.50
C ARG A 499 0.64 32.22 20.69
N LEU A 500 1.91 31.88 20.42
CA LEU A 500 2.91 31.66 21.46
C LEU A 500 3.67 32.98 21.64
N GLU A 501 3.40 33.67 22.70
CA GLU A 501 4.03 34.95 23.05
C GLU A 501 5.07 34.73 24.15
N ASN A 502 5.92 35.71 24.40
CA ASN A 502 7.04 35.55 25.33
C ASN A 502 6.60 35.19 26.79
N ASP A 503 5.43 35.64 27.20
CA ASP A 503 4.90 35.47 28.55
C ASP A 503 3.64 34.62 28.66
N LYS A 504 3.05 34.24 27.52
CA LYS A 504 1.80 33.47 27.47
C LYS A 504 1.57 32.71 26.18
N ILE A 505 0.75 31.69 26.27
CA ILE A 505 0.10 31.00 25.14
C ILE A 505 -1.33 31.56 25.07
N ALA A 506 -1.68 32.18 23.95
CA ALA A 506 -2.95 32.91 23.85
C ALA A 506 -3.75 32.52 22.62
N PHE A 507 -5.08 32.52 22.76
CA PHE A 507 -6.05 32.28 21.72
C PHE A 507 -6.79 33.57 21.40
N TYR A 508 -6.80 33.95 20.12
CA TYR A 508 -7.43 35.18 19.63
C TYR A 508 -8.51 34.86 18.59
N ASP A 509 -9.58 35.67 18.61
CA ASP A 509 -10.56 35.76 17.54
C ASP A 509 -10.06 36.80 16.51
N PRO A 510 -9.59 36.39 15.34
CA PRO A 510 -9.00 37.28 14.33
C PRO A 510 -10.04 38.18 13.63
N GLU A 511 -11.33 37.86 13.71
CA GLU A 511 -12.39 38.66 13.10
C GLU A 511 -12.63 39.97 13.85
N GLN A 512 -12.19 40.04 15.10
CA GLN A 512 -12.36 41.18 15.99
C GLN A 512 -11.13 42.13 16.01
N LYS A 513 -10.42 42.26 14.88
CA LYS A 513 -9.26 43.17 14.79
C LYS A 513 -9.67 44.63 14.80
N SER A 514 -8.89 45.45 15.49
CA SER A 514 -9.01 46.92 15.54
C SER A 514 -7.62 47.55 15.63
N GLU A 515 -7.51 48.88 15.48
CA GLU A 515 -6.24 49.59 15.69
C GLU A 515 -5.69 49.40 17.12
N GLN A 516 -6.56 49.19 18.09
CA GLN A 516 -6.18 48.96 19.51
C GLN A 516 -5.90 47.47 19.79
N ASN A 517 -6.47 46.56 18.98
CA ASN A 517 -6.30 45.12 19.10
C ASN A 517 -5.93 44.51 17.73
N PRO A 518 -4.69 44.66 17.26
CA PRO A 518 -4.29 44.25 15.94
C PRO A 518 -4.32 42.72 15.73
N HIS A 519 -4.38 41.96 16.80
CA HIS A 519 -4.44 40.50 16.78
C HIS A 519 -5.86 39.94 16.87
N GLY A 520 -6.85 40.80 17.17
CA GLY A 520 -8.23 40.43 17.45
C GLY A 520 -8.53 40.39 18.97
N SER A 521 -9.73 39.95 19.31
CA SER A 521 -10.13 39.80 20.73
C SER A 521 -9.42 38.60 21.35
N LEU A 522 -8.83 38.79 22.53
CA LEU A 522 -8.31 37.69 23.36
C LEU A 522 -9.48 36.84 23.88
N LEU A 523 -9.39 35.54 23.67
CA LEU A 523 -10.40 34.57 24.09
C LEU A 523 -9.99 33.82 25.34
N ALA A 524 -8.76 33.36 25.40
CA ALA A 524 -8.18 32.63 26.50
C ALA A 524 -6.66 32.70 26.46
N TYR A 525 -6.01 32.53 27.60
CA TYR A 525 -4.55 32.43 27.65
C TYR A 525 -4.03 31.61 28.83
N TRP A 526 -2.85 31.04 28.67
CA TRP A 526 -2.04 30.41 29.71
C TRP A 526 -0.80 31.22 29.98
N THR A 527 -0.54 31.48 31.26
CA THR A 527 0.72 31.97 31.79
C THR A 527 1.40 30.88 32.62
N ASN A 528 2.55 31.16 33.18
CA ASN A 528 3.23 30.27 34.12
C ASN A 528 2.42 29.95 35.40
N ASN A 529 1.43 30.80 35.75
CA ASN A 529 0.71 30.71 37.02
C ASN A 529 -0.81 30.60 36.87
N SER A 530 -1.39 30.88 35.70
CA SER A 530 -2.84 30.91 35.50
C SER A 530 -3.27 30.47 34.12
N PHE A 531 -4.50 29.96 34.05
CA PHE A 531 -5.26 29.80 32.82
C PHE A 531 -6.51 30.67 32.92
N GLU A 532 -6.64 31.62 32.04
CA GLU A 532 -7.74 32.60 32.04
C GLU A 532 -8.54 32.50 30.74
N ILE A 533 -9.86 32.57 30.85
CA ILE A 533 -10.80 32.55 29.73
C ILE A 533 -11.66 33.81 29.82
N GLU A 534 -11.51 34.72 28.86
CA GLU A 534 -12.21 35.99 28.81
C GLU A 534 -13.72 35.87 28.53
N LYS A 535 -14.08 34.84 27.71
CA LYS A 535 -15.49 34.58 27.35
C LYS A 535 -15.79 33.09 27.46
N LEU A 536 -16.29 32.68 28.65
CA LEU A 536 -16.69 31.31 28.92
C LEU A 536 -18.22 31.17 28.81
N GLN A 537 -18.71 30.37 27.88
CA GLN A 537 -20.12 29.93 27.85
C GLN A 537 -20.30 28.61 28.59
N SER A 538 -19.37 27.68 28.42
CA SER A 538 -19.36 26.43 29.19
C SER A 538 -17.94 25.87 29.26
N PHE A 539 -17.62 25.21 30.37
CA PHE A 539 -16.35 24.48 30.54
C PHE A 539 -16.66 23.04 30.96
N ARG A 540 -16.22 22.09 30.18
CA ARG A 540 -16.53 20.67 30.40
C ARG A 540 -15.34 19.92 30.98
N LEU A 541 -15.57 19.18 32.06
CA LEU A 541 -14.63 18.28 32.71
C LEU A 541 -15.27 16.88 32.76
N GLY A 542 -14.97 16.02 31.80
CA GLY A 542 -15.60 14.70 31.71
C GLY A 542 -17.12 14.76 31.58
N PRO A 543 -17.89 14.11 32.48
CA PRO A 543 -19.35 14.13 32.47
C PRO A 543 -19.94 15.42 33.15
N MET A 544 -19.11 16.34 33.59
CA MET A 544 -19.55 17.58 34.26
C MET A 544 -19.27 18.79 33.40
N SER A 545 -20.20 19.73 33.35
CA SER A 545 -20.04 21.03 32.72
C SER A 545 -20.27 22.15 33.71
N LEU A 546 -19.39 23.16 33.69
CA LEU A 546 -19.61 24.47 34.28
C LEU A 546 -20.30 25.34 33.23
N VAL A 547 -21.47 25.82 33.52
CA VAL A 547 -22.25 26.68 32.62
C VAL A 547 -22.51 28.02 33.28
N VAL A 548 -22.16 29.10 32.59
CA VAL A 548 -22.48 30.46 33.03
C VAL A 548 -23.94 30.74 32.68
N GLN A 549 -24.74 31.03 33.69
CA GLN A 549 -26.16 31.35 33.54
C GLN A 549 -26.36 32.83 33.13
N PRO A 550 -27.52 33.17 32.54
CA PRO A 550 -27.80 34.55 32.13
C PRO A 550 -27.70 35.61 33.23
N ASN A 551 -27.77 35.20 34.51
CA ASN A 551 -27.59 36.06 35.68
C ASN A 551 -26.14 36.13 36.19
N ASN A 552 -25.16 35.68 35.37
CA ASN A 552 -23.75 35.57 35.72
C ASN A 552 -23.42 34.61 36.88
N SER A 553 -24.35 33.76 37.30
CA SER A 553 -24.03 32.68 38.22
C SER A 553 -23.46 31.47 37.47
N ILE A 554 -22.68 30.62 38.14
CA ILE A 554 -22.10 29.43 37.59
C ILE A 554 -22.85 28.19 38.10
N SER A 555 -23.28 27.32 37.22
CA SER A 555 -23.92 26.05 37.54
C SER A 555 -23.08 24.87 37.14
N PHE A 556 -23.04 23.83 37.99
CA PHE A 556 -22.52 22.52 37.61
C PHE A 556 -23.67 21.69 37.00
N VAL A 557 -23.50 21.27 35.77
CA VAL A 557 -24.48 20.46 35.06
C VAL A 557 -23.85 19.14 34.72
N GLY A 558 -24.48 18.03 35.11
CA GLY A 558 -24.14 16.69 34.67
C GLY A 558 -24.57 16.52 33.22
N VAL A 559 -23.67 16.06 32.34
CA VAL A 559 -24.02 15.68 30.98
C VAL A 559 -24.29 14.17 30.98
N VAL A 560 -25.55 13.83 30.79
CA VAL A 560 -26.00 12.42 30.65
C VAL A 560 -25.63 11.89 29.29
#